data_5fe57a8bd233e34153398b1817e7d513
#
_entry.id   5fe57a8bd233e34153398b1817e7d513
#
_cell.length_a   1.000
_cell.length_b   1.000
_cell.length_c   1.000
_cell.angle_alpha   90.00
_cell.angle_beta   90.00
_cell.angle_gamma   90.00
#
_symmetry.space_group_name_H-M   'P 1'
#
loop_
_entity.id
_entity.type
_entity.pdbx_description
1 polymer ?
#
loop_
_entity_poly.entity_id
_entity_poly.type
_entity_poly.pdbx_seq_one_letter_code
_entity_poly.pdbx_strand_id
1 'polypeptide(L)'
;PEIDYVLISHAHTDHFDPDTLAPILSRFPETRFVVPAACEALARERIGQEANLILVDAGDEVFLDGLRIIVFPAAHETEDLDSQGRHEFLGFGIEVDGARIYHSGDTVPFPALDEAVSSFSPDIALLPVNGRDKERRADGIPGNLTLDEAIFLARHAKVLVPHHWGMFSFNTEDPAKIDLAASEHNEIQVIRPQLGKTLKIIPGWG
;
A
#
# COMPACT_ATOMS: atom_id res chain seq x y z
N PRO A 1 -4.94 16.88 -14.18
CA PRO A 1 -3.64 16.35 -13.79
C PRO A 1 -3.33 15.16 -14.67
N GLU A 2 -2.07 14.99 -15.03
CA GLU A 2 -1.52 13.79 -15.70
C GLU A 2 -1.22 12.75 -14.63
N ILE A 3 -1.18 11.47 -15.01
CA ILE A 3 -0.77 10.36 -14.16
C ILE A 3 0.49 9.78 -14.78
N ASP A 4 1.63 10.02 -14.16
CA ASP A 4 2.93 9.56 -14.65
C ASP A 4 3.17 8.10 -14.26
N TYR A 5 2.79 7.74 -13.02
CA TYR A 5 3.03 6.41 -12.45
C TYR A 5 1.81 5.88 -11.70
N VAL A 6 1.60 4.58 -11.80
CA VAL A 6 0.66 3.81 -10.99
C VAL A 6 1.45 2.66 -10.34
N LEU A 7 1.39 2.55 -9.02
CA LEU A 7 2.00 1.46 -8.28
C LEU A 7 0.92 0.47 -7.85
N ILE A 8 1.10 -0.80 -8.16
CA ILE A 8 0.16 -1.87 -7.88
C ILE A 8 0.82 -2.85 -6.91
N SER A 9 0.24 -3.05 -5.74
CA SER A 9 0.82 -3.88 -4.69
C SER A 9 0.58 -5.38 -4.88
N HIS A 10 -0.58 -5.78 -5.40
CA HIS A 10 -0.96 -7.18 -5.58
C HIS A 10 -2.19 -7.36 -6.48
N ALA A 11 -2.61 -8.61 -6.70
CA ALA A 11 -3.60 -8.99 -7.71
C ALA A 11 -5.09 -8.82 -7.32
N HIS A 12 -5.42 -8.50 -6.05
CA HIS A 12 -6.82 -8.33 -5.63
C HIS A 12 -7.50 -7.19 -6.39
N THR A 13 -8.80 -7.33 -6.65
CA THR A 13 -9.53 -6.41 -7.52
C THR A 13 -9.68 -4.99 -6.97
N ASP A 14 -9.64 -4.80 -5.68
CA ASP A 14 -9.66 -3.47 -5.03
C ASP A 14 -8.29 -2.75 -5.10
N HIS A 15 -7.22 -3.46 -5.50
CA HIS A 15 -5.88 -2.91 -5.76
C HIS A 15 -5.47 -2.98 -7.23
N PHE A 16 -6.13 -3.81 -8.03
CA PHE A 16 -5.80 -4.07 -9.42
C PHE A 16 -7.07 -4.08 -10.29
N ASP A 17 -7.91 -3.07 -10.14
CA ASP A 17 -9.21 -2.96 -10.82
C ASP A 17 -9.07 -2.60 -12.30
N PRO A 18 -9.51 -3.46 -13.24
CA PRO A 18 -9.43 -3.19 -14.67
C PRO A 18 -10.31 -1.99 -15.09
N ASP A 19 -11.44 -1.76 -14.41
CA ASP A 19 -12.35 -0.65 -14.72
C ASP A 19 -11.76 0.71 -14.34
N THR A 20 -10.73 0.71 -13.49
CA THR A 20 -9.93 1.90 -13.17
C THR A 20 -8.68 2.00 -14.04
N LEU A 21 -7.93 0.92 -14.21
CA LEU A 21 -6.58 0.95 -14.79
C LEU A 21 -6.60 1.06 -16.32
N ALA A 22 -7.51 0.36 -17.01
CA ALA A 22 -7.60 0.45 -18.47
C ALA A 22 -8.04 1.86 -18.93
N PRO A 23 -8.99 2.56 -18.28
CA PRO A 23 -9.25 3.97 -18.54
C PRO A 23 -8.07 4.90 -18.26
N ILE A 24 -7.24 4.62 -17.24
CA ILE A 24 -6.02 5.41 -17.00
C ILE A 24 -5.08 5.30 -18.20
N LEU A 25 -4.77 4.08 -18.66
CA LEU A 25 -3.93 3.87 -19.84
C LEU A 25 -4.52 4.55 -21.08
N SER A 26 -5.83 4.40 -21.30
CA SER A 26 -6.51 5.01 -22.45
C SER A 26 -6.41 6.54 -22.45
N ARG A 27 -6.49 7.16 -21.27
CA ARG A 27 -6.47 8.62 -21.13
C ARG A 27 -5.04 9.18 -21.06
N PHE A 28 -4.10 8.41 -20.49
CA PHE A 28 -2.72 8.79 -20.24
C PHE A 28 -1.79 7.67 -20.76
N PRO A 29 -1.60 7.55 -22.08
CA PRO A 29 -0.89 6.41 -22.69
C PRO A 29 0.60 6.32 -22.28
N GLU A 30 1.17 7.41 -21.79
CA GLU A 30 2.55 7.44 -21.29
C GLU A 30 2.70 6.99 -19.82
N THR A 31 1.57 6.71 -19.14
CA THR A 31 1.60 6.22 -17.75
C THR A 31 2.41 4.93 -17.65
N ARG A 32 3.32 4.87 -16.70
CA ARG A 32 4.10 3.69 -16.38
C ARG A 32 3.50 2.99 -15.16
N PHE A 33 3.32 1.66 -15.26
CA PHE A 33 2.70 0.85 -14.20
C PHE A 33 3.79 0.00 -13.53
N VAL A 34 4.07 0.27 -12.26
CA VAL A 34 4.96 -0.53 -11.42
C VAL A 34 4.14 -1.68 -10.85
N VAL A 35 4.49 -2.90 -11.20
CA VAL A 35 3.66 -4.10 -10.97
C VAL A 35 4.53 -5.22 -10.42
N PRO A 36 4.04 -6.05 -9.47
CA PRO A 36 4.74 -7.26 -9.07
C PRO A 36 5.04 -8.13 -10.30
N ALA A 37 6.27 -8.58 -10.45
CA ALA A 37 6.66 -9.42 -11.58
C ALA A 37 5.85 -10.73 -11.64
N ALA A 38 5.37 -11.21 -10.49
CA ALA A 38 4.43 -12.33 -10.40
C ALA A 38 3.08 -12.04 -11.07
N CYS A 39 2.70 -10.77 -11.23
CA CYS A 39 1.41 -10.34 -11.78
C CYS A 39 1.49 -9.90 -13.26
N GLU A 40 2.61 -10.10 -13.98
CA GLU A 40 2.78 -9.59 -15.34
C GLU A 40 1.66 -9.99 -16.30
N ALA A 41 1.33 -11.28 -16.35
CA ALA A 41 0.28 -11.78 -17.26
C ALA A 41 -1.08 -11.13 -16.96
N LEU A 42 -1.42 -11.01 -15.68
CA LEU A 42 -2.64 -10.37 -15.23
C LEU A 42 -2.64 -8.86 -15.54
N ALA A 43 -1.48 -8.20 -15.45
CA ALA A 43 -1.35 -6.80 -15.82
C ALA A 43 -1.64 -6.58 -17.31
N ARG A 44 -1.10 -7.43 -18.18
CA ARG A 44 -1.40 -7.39 -19.63
C ARG A 44 -2.88 -7.61 -19.93
N GLU A 45 -3.55 -8.46 -19.15
CA GLU A 45 -4.98 -8.71 -19.28
C GLU A 45 -5.82 -7.52 -18.78
N ARG A 46 -5.53 -7.00 -17.59
CA ARG A 46 -6.38 -6.00 -16.91
C ARG A 46 -6.11 -4.56 -17.33
N ILE A 47 -4.88 -4.21 -17.70
CA ILE A 47 -4.50 -2.86 -18.09
C ILE A 47 -4.55 -2.72 -19.61
N GLY A 48 -3.90 -3.64 -20.34
CA GLY A 48 -3.75 -3.65 -21.79
C GLY A 48 -2.41 -4.25 -22.21
N GLN A 49 -2.37 -4.83 -23.39
CA GLN A 49 -1.16 -5.48 -23.93
C GLN A 49 -0.02 -4.47 -24.18
N GLU A 50 -0.39 -3.23 -24.52
CA GLU A 50 0.51 -2.11 -24.80
C GLU A 50 0.99 -1.35 -23.54
N ALA A 51 0.50 -1.71 -22.35
CA ALA A 51 0.83 -1.02 -21.11
C ALA A 51 2.35 -1.01 -20.85
N ASN A 52 2.86 0.17 -20.49
CA ASN A 52 4.26 0.35 -20.12
C ASN A 52 4.48 -0.17 -18.68
N LEU A 53 4.83 -1.45 -18.56
CA LEU A 53 5.05 -2.12 -17.28
C LEU A 53 6.50 -2.02 -16.82
N ILE A 54 6.68 -1.69 -15.55
CA ILE A 54 7.92 -1.84 -14.79
C ILE A 54 7.68 -2.99 -13.82
N LEU A 55 8.25 -4.14 -14.12
CA LEU A 55 8.11 -5.35 -13.31
C LEU A 55 9.12 -5.31 -12.17
N VAL A 56 8.64 -5.53 -10.95
CA VAL A 56 9.45 -5.45 -9.73
C VAL A 56 9.20 -6.63 -8.80
N ASP A 57 10.17 -6.92 -7.95
CA ASP A 57 10.06 -7.87 -6.86
C ASP A 57 10.63 -7.28 -5.56
N ALA A 58 10.37 -7.92 -4.43
CA ALA A 58 10.91 -7.46 -3.14
C ALA A 58 12.44 -7.37 -3.17
N GLY A 59 12.96 -6.25 -2.67
CA GLY A 59 14.39 -5.92 -2.69
C GLY A 59 14.83 -5.07 -3.90
N ASP A 60 13.97 -4.87 -4.89
CA ASP A 60 14.28 -4.00 -6.02
C ASP A 60 14.27 -2.53 -5.64
N GLU A 61 15.08 -1.75 -6.34
CA GLU A 61 15.05 -0.29 -6.34
C GLU A 61 14.84 0.23 -7.76
N VAL A 62 13.87 1.12 -7.93
CA VAL A 62 13.56 1.74 -9.22
C VAL A 62 13.75 3.26 -9.13
N PHE A 63 14.47 3.81 -10.07
CA PHE A 63 14.71 5.26 -10.19
C PHE A 63 13.95 5.80 -11.39
N LEU A 64 13.05 6.74 -11.16
CA LEU A 64 12.15 7.32 -12.15
C LEU A 64 12.16 8.84 -11.95
N ASP A 65 12.35 9.64 -12.94
CA ASP A 65 12.21 11.12 -13.03
C ASP A 65 12.08 11.90 -11.69
N GLY A 66 13.05 11.75 -10.78
CA GLY A 66 13.05 12.36 -9.45
C GLY A 66 12.33 11.57 -8.36
N LEU A 67 11.85 10.38 -8.68
CA LEU A 67 11.20 9.43 -7.78
C LEU A 67 12.14 8.22 -7.57
N ARG A 68 12.34 7.81 -6.32
CA ARG A 68 12.96 6.53 -5.98
C ARG A 68 11.93 5.64 -5.30
N ILE A 69 11.77 4.44 -5.81
CA ILE A 69 10.88 3.41 -5.26
C ILE A 69 11.75 2.28 -4.73
N ILE A 70 11.55 1.92 -3.48
CA ILE A 70 12.13 0.74 -2.83
C ILE A 70 11.00 -0.26 -2.64
N VAL A 71 11.21 -1.48 -3.08
CA VAL A 71 10.17 -2.52 -3.05
C VAL A 71 10.38 -3.43 -1.86
N PHE A 72 9.37 -3.54 -1.01
CA PHE A 72 9.35 -4.39 0.17
C PHE A 72 8.44 -5.59 -0.04
N PRO A 73 8.70 -6.73 0.61
CA PRO A 73 7.72 -7.80 0.65
C PRO A 73 6.50 -7.37 1.48
N ALA A 74 5.35 -7.96 1.18
CA ALA A 74 4.16 -7.89 2.01
C ALA A 74 3.59 -9.30 2.20
N ALA A 75 2.80 -9.50 3.26
CA ALA A 75 2.22 -10.79 3.60
C ALA A 75 0.72 -10.65 3.86
N HIS A 76 -0.08 -11.13 2.94
CA HIS A 76 -1.55 -11.09 3.10
C HIS A 76 -2.06 -12.45 3.61
N GLU A 77 -1.74 -12.79 4.83
CA GLU A 77 -1.75 -14.03 5.60
C GLU A 77 -0.35 -14.68 5.66
N THR A 78 0.32 -14.87 4.53
CA THR A 78 1.67 -15.41 4.38
C THR A 78 2.45 -14.59 3.35
N GLU A 79 3.75 -14.75 3.31
CA GLU A 79 4.58 -14.24 2.21
C GLU A 79 4.42 -15.20 1.02
N ASP A 80 3.46 -14.94 0.15
CA ASP A 80 3.15 -15.82 -0.97
C ASP A 80 4.07 -15.55 -2.15
N LEU A 81 4.64 -16.63 -2.68
CA LEU A 81 5.53 -16.61 -3.82
C LEU A 81 4.92 -17.41 -4.98
N ASP A 82 5.12 -16.93 -6.18
CA ASP A 82 4.77 -17.67 -7.38
C ASP A 82 5.71 -18.88 -7.63
N SER A 83 5.47 -19.62 -8.69
CA SER A 83 6.28 -20.81 -9.05
C SER A 83 7.74 -20.48 -9.42
N GLN A 84 8.08 -19.21 -9.61
CA GLN A 84 9.44 -18.72 -9.89
C GLN A 84 10.12 -18.12 -8.65
N GLY A 85 9.43 -18.12 -7.50
CA GLY A 85 9.93 -17.56 -6.24
C GLY A 85 9.79 -16.04 -6.15
N ARG A 86 8.92 -15.41 -6.95
CA ARG A 86 8.67 -13.97 -6.92
C ARG A 86 7.48 -13.66 -6.02
N HIS A 87 7.56 -12.56 -5.27
CA HIS A 87 6.49 -12.18 -4.34
C HIS A 87 5.21 -11.76 -5.09
N GLU A 88 4.07 -12.26 -4.61
CA GLU A 88 2.75 -11.90 -5.12
C GLU A 88 2.21 -10.63 -4.47
N PHE A 89 2.71 -10.28 -3.28
CA PHE A 89 2.32 -9.11 -2.50
C PHE A 89 3.52 -8.23 -2.21
N LEU A 90 3.40 -6.92 -2.49
CA LEU A 90 4.47 -5.94 -2.33
C LEU A 90 3.99 -4.70 -1.57
N GLY A 91 4.92 -4.12 -0.81
CA GLY A 91 4.86 -2.78 -0.29
C GLY A 91 5.85 -1.86 -1.00
N PHE A 92 5.66 -0.55 -0.89
CA PHE A 92 6.48 0.44 -1.57
C PHE A 92 6.97 1.52 -0.60
N GLY A 93 8.28 1.74 -0.56
CA GLY A 93 8.90 2.94 -0.04
C GLY A 93 9.12 3.92 -1.18
N ILE A 94 8.57 5.11 -1.06
CA ILE A 94 8.59 6.14 -2.11
C ILE A 94 9.35 7.35 -1.57
N GLU A 95 10.44 7.73 -2.24
CA GLU A 95 11.18 8.94 -1.95
C GLU A 95 10.97 9.95 -3.08
N VAL A 96 10.42 11.11 -2.76
CA VAL A 96 10.13 12.20 -3.69
C VAL A 96 10.23 13.55 -2.99
N ASP A 97 10.94 14.50 -3.60
CA ASP A 97 11.10 15.86 -3.06
C ASP A 97 11.54 15.93 -1.58
N GLY A 98 12.34 14.95 -1.15
CA GLY A 98 12.83 14.85 0.23
C GLY A 98 11.81 14.23 1.22
N ALA A 99 10.62 13.87 0.78
CA ALA A 99 9.64 13.15 1.58
C ALA A 99 9.79 11.63 1.36
N ARG A 100 9.55 10.85 2.43
CA ARG A 100 9.60 9.39 2.45
C ARG A 100 8.23 8.84 2.82
N ILE A 101 7.61 8.14 1.90
CA ILE A 101 6.27 7.58 2.05
C ILE A 101 6.38 6.06 1.99
N TYR A 102 5.84 5.38 2.96
CA TYR A 102 5.71 3.92 2.94
C TYR A 102 4.25 3.53 2.74
N HIS A 103 3.97 2.72 1.75
CA HIS A 103 2.69 2.08 1.51
C HIS A 103 2.88 0.57 1.61
N SER A 104 2.26 -0.08 2.59
CA SER A 104 2.49 -1.50 2.83
C SER A 104 1.85 -2.45 1.81
N GLY A 105 0.95 -1.96 0.96
CA GLY A 105 -0.03 -2.84 0.34
C GLY A 105 -0.94 -3.42 1.43
N ASP A 106 -1.59 -4.53 1.12
CA ASP A 106 -2.30 -5.32 2.11
C ASP A 106 -1.31 -6.27 2.80
N THR A 107 -1.28 -6.23 4.13
CA THR A 107 -0.31 -7.01 4.90
C THR A 107 -0.78 -7.32 6.32
N VAL A 108 -0.34 -8.44 6.84
CA VAL A 108 -0.33 -8.80 8.27
C VAL A 108 1.08 -8.61 8.84
N PRO A 109 1.30 -8.62 10.15
CA PRO A 109 2.64 -8.64 10.72
C PRO A 109 3.40 -9.90 10.31
N PHE A 110 4.65 -9.74 9.88
CA PHE A 110 5.60 -10.82 9.62
C PHE A 110 7.00 -10.40 10.09
N PRO A 111 7.93 -11.34 10.29
CA PRO A 111 9.17 -11.08 11.01
C PRO A 111 10.03 -9.94 10.48
N ALA A 112 10.10 -9.77 9.15
CA ALA A 112 10.95 -8.75 8.53
C ALA A 112 10.27 -7.38 8.39
N LEU A 113 8.96 -7.27 8.59
CA LEU A 113 8.19 -6.04 8.32
C LEU A 113 8.65 -4.86 9.17
N ASP A 114 8.82 -5.08 10.46
CA ASP A 114 9.20 -4.03 11.41
C ASP A 114 10.60 -3.47 11.11
N GLU A 115 11.56 -4.35 10.82
CA GLU A 115 12.92 -3.95 10.44
C GLU A 115 12.94 -3.19 9.11
N ALA A 116 12.15 -3.65 8.12
CA ALA A 116 12.03 -3.00 6.82
C ALA A 116 11.52 -1.56 6.95
N VAL A 117 10.43 -1.37 7.70
CA VAL A 117 9.84 -0.03 7.93
C VAL A 117 10.77 0.84 8.76
N SER A 118 11.39 0.28 9.82
CA SER A 118 12.36 0.99 10.67
C SER A 118 13.56 1.47 9.86
N SER A 119 14.14 0.62 9.02
CA SER A 119 15.30 0.98 8.20
C SER A 119 14.97 2.03 7.13
N PHE A 120 13.77 1.95 6.56
CA PHE A 120 13.28 2.97 5.62
C PHE A 120 12.97 4.29 6.33
N SER A 121 12.49 4.27 7.58
CA SER A 121 12.18 5.46 8.41
C SER A 121 11.30 6.47 7.66
N PRO A 122 10.06 6.15 7.35
CA PRO A 122 9.17 6.99 6.55
C PRO A 122 8.73 8.25 7.30
N ASP A 123 8.43 9.33 6.56
CA ASP A 123 7.69 10.47 7.11
C ASP A 123 6.21 10.12 7.24
N ILE A 124 5.68 9.38 6.26
CA ILE A 124 4.26 9.00 6.18
C ILE A 124 4.17 7.50 5.97
N ALA A 125 3.39 6.81 6.80
CA ALA A 125 3.02 5.41 6.62
C ALA A 125 1.54 5.32 6.21
N LEU A 126 1.29 4.66 5.08
CA LEU A 126 -0.04 4.29 4.56
C LEU A 126 -0.23 2.81 4.89
N LEU A 127 -1.08 2.49 5.87
CA LEU A 127 -1.24 1.13 6.38
C LEU A 127 -2.71 0.70 6.42
N PRO A 128 -3.04 -0.56 6.08
CA PRO A 128 -4.38 -1.10 6.22
C PRO A 128 -4.73 -1.27 7.71
N VAL A 129 -5.99 -1.10 8.08
CA VAL A 129 -6.45 -1.18 9.48
C VAL A 129 -7.69 -2.03 9.69
N ASN A 130 -8.19 -2.69 8.66
CA ASN A 130 -9.41 -3.51 8.74
C ASN A 130 -9.24 -4.80 9.56
N GLY A 131 -8.00 -5.16 9.92
CA GLY A 131 -7.72 -6.31 10.77
C GLY A 131 -8.06 -7.65 10.15
N ARG A 132 -8.22 -8.65 11.00
CA ARG A 132 -8.55 -10.03 10.65
C ARG A 132 -9.25 -10.75 11.80
N ASP A 133 -10.08 -11.72 11.47
CA ASP A 133 -10.72 -12.62 12.44
C ASP A 133 -10.98 -13.98 11.82
N LYS A 134 -11.44 -14.91 12.66
CA LYS A 134 -11.68 -16.31 12.25
C LYS A 134 -12.88 -16.46 11.31
N GLU A 135 -13.87 -15.60 11.45
CA GLU A 135 -15.12 -15.66 10.67
C GLU A 135 -14.80 -15.20 9.24
N ARG A 136 -14.18 -14.03 9.07
CA ARG A 136 -13.75 -13.53 7.76
C ARG A 136 -12.81 -14.51 7.06
N ARG A 137 -11.85 -15.09 7.80
CA ARG A 137 -10.94 -16.09 7.24
C ARG A 137 -11.69 -17.36 6.78
N ALA A 138 -12.70 -17.82 7.52
CA ALA A 138 -13.53 -18.96 7.12
C ALA A 138 -14.32 -18.67 5.84
N ASP A 139 -14.65 -17.42 5.59
CA ASP A 139 -15.33 -16.95 4.38
C ASP A 139 -14.35 -16.62 3.22
N GLY A 140 -13.06 -16.94 3.40
CA GLY A 140 -12.02 -16.69 2.38
C GLY A 140 -11.60 -15.24 2.25
N ILE A 141 -11.87 -14.41 3.26
CA ILE A 141 -11.46 -13.00 3.31
C ILE A 141 -10.11 -12.94 4.02
N PRO A 142 -9.02 -12.64 3.29
CA PRO A 142 -7.69 -12.56 3.89
C PRO A 142 -7.57 -11.34 4.82
N GLY A 143 -6.63 -11.44 5.77
CA GLY A 143 -6.47 -10.46 6.83
C GLY A 143 -5.44 -9.39 6.54
N ASN A 144 -5.57 -8.30 7.27
CA ASN A 144 -4.63 -7.19 7.29
C ASN A 144 -4.20 -6.84 8.72
N LEU A 145 -3.36 -5.82 8.88
CA LEU A 145 -3.04 -5.24 10.18
C LEU A 145 -4.33 -4.83 10.91
N THR A 146 -4.39 -5.10 12.20
CA THR A 146 -5.35 -4.43 13.07
C THR A 146 -4.94 -2.96 13.25
N LEU A 147 -5.86 -2.11 13.72
CA LEU A 147 -5.54 -0.71 14.01
C LEU A 147 -4.36 -0.58 14.99
N ASP A 148 -4.33 -1.39 16.05
CA ASP A 148 -3.25 -1.37 17.04
C ASP A 148 -1.91 -1.79 16.44
N GLU A 149 -1.89 -2.81 15.56
CA GLU A 149 -0.69 -3.24 14.85
C GLU A 149 -0.19 -2.17 13.87
N ALA A 150 -1.11 -1.49 13.17
CA ALA A 150 -0.75 -0.39 12.28
C ALA A 150 -0.15 0.79 13.05
N ILE A 151 -0.73 1.16 14.20
CA ILE A 151 -0.20 2.19 15.10
C ILE A 151 1.20 1.78 15.60
N PHE A 152 1.35 0.53 16.05
CA PHE A 152 2.64 0.02 16.51
C PHE A 152 3.70 0.07 15.39
N LEU A 153 3.38 -0.33 14.18
CA LEU A 153 4.29 -0.27 13.04
C LEU A 153 4.63 1.18 12.67
N ALA A 154 3.65 2.07 12.73
CA ALA A 154 3.80 3.49 12.41
C ALA A 154 4.64 4.28 13.42
N ARG A 155 5.09 3.67 14.55
CA ARG A 155 6.06 4.31 15.48
C ARG A 155 7.38 4.69 14.79
N HIS A 156 7.66 4.10 13.63
CA HIS A 156 8.83 4.42 12.79
C HIS A 156 8.55 5.57 11.80
N ALA A 157 7.34 6.12 11.80
CA ALA A 157 6.90 7.22 10.95
C ALA A 157 6.52 8.46 11.78
N LYS A 158 6.35 9.59 11.12
CA LYS A 158 5.80 10.79 11.75
C LYS A 158 4.27 10.82 11.67
N VAL A 159 3.73 10.31 10.57
CA VAL A 159 2.30 10.32 10.27
C VAL A 159 1.84 8.93 9.86
N LEU A 160 0.75 8.46 10.46
CA LEU A 160 -0.03 7.31 10.01
C LEU A 160 -1.28 7.82 9.25
N VAL A 161 -1.42 7.38 8.00
CA VAL A 161 -2.66 7.53 7.24
C VAL A 161 -3.28 6.15 7.06
N PRO A 162 -4.28 5.78 7.85
CA PRO A 162 -4.91 4.47 7.76
C PRO A 162 -5.74 4.35 6.48
N HIS A 163 -5.65 3.20 5.83
CA HIS A 163 -6.50 2.85 4.70
C HIS A 163 -7.23 1.52 4.93
N HIS A 164 -7.97 1.02 3.93
CA HIS A 164 -8.77 -0.19 4.00
C HIS A 164 -9.87 -0.15 5.08
N TRP A 165 -10.53 1.00 5.18
CA TRP A 165 -11.71 1.20 6.01
C TRP A 165 -12.81 1.89 5.18
N GLY A 166 -14.08 1.56 5.48
CA GLY A 166 -15.24 2.21 4.87
C GLY A 166 -15.58 1.77 3.44
N MET A 167 -14.79 0.91 2.80
CA MET A 167 -15.07 0.40 1.45
C MET A 167 -16.05 -0.77 1.49
N PHE A 168 -15.79 -1.79 2.31
CA PHE A 168 -16.61 -2.98 2.45
C PHE A 168 -17.20 -3.06 3.86
N SER A 169 -18.52 -3.18 3.99
CA SER A 169 -19.19 -3.25 5.30
C SER A 169 -18.80 -4.48 6.12
N PHE A 170 -18.40 -5.57 5.46
CA PHE A 170 -17.97 -6.82 6.08
C PHE A 170 -16.46 -6.88 6.35
N ASN A 171 -15.65 -5.97 5.78
CA ASN A 171 -14.20 -5.95 5.90
C ASN A 171 -13.69 -4.52 6.09
N THR A 172 -13.89 -3.99 7.28
CA THR A 172 -13.60 -2.60 7.61
C THR A 172 -13.25 -2.43 9.09
N GLU A 173 -12.56 -1.36 9.42
CA GLU A 173 -12.48 -0.86 10.80
C GLU A 173 -13.50 0.26 11.01
N ASP A 174 -13.97 0.41 12.24
CA ASP A 174 -14.88 1.50 12.62
C ASP A 174 -14.13 2.86 12.57
N PRO A 175 -14.59 3.83 11.76
CA PRO A 175 -13.98 5.15 11.72
C PRO A 175 -13.89 5.86 13.09
N ALA A 176 -14.81 5.58 14.01
CA ALA A 176 -14.79 6.16 15.34
C ALA A 176 -13.59 5.67 16.17
N LYS A 177 -13.16 4.42 15.98
CA LYS A 177 -11.95 3.90 16.64
C LYS A 177 -10.70 4.55 16.07
N ILE A 178 -10.66 4.83 14.76
CA ILE A 178 -9.54 5.55 14.14
C ILE A 178 -9.46 6.99 14.69
N ASP A 179 -10.62 7.66 14.82
CA ASP A 179 -10.67 9.02 15.39
C ASP A 179 -10.28 9.04 16.87
N LEU A 180 -10.66 8.00 17.62
CA LEU A 180 -10.24 7.84 19.02
C LEU A 180 -8.71 7.65 19.11
N ALA A 181 -8.14 6.75 18.32
CA ALA A 181 -6.71 6.53 18.26
C ALA A 181 -5.95 7.80 17.89
N ALA A 182 -6.47 8.61 16.95
CA ALA A 182 -5.90 9.91 16.60
C ALA A 182 -5.86 10.90 17.76
N SER A 183 -6.76 10.75 18.76
CA SER A 183 -6.81 11.62 19.95
C SER A 183 -5.94 11.10 21.11
N GLU A 184 -5.64 9.82 21.15
CA GLU A 184 -4.93 9.17 22.26
C GLU A 184 -3.42 9.04 22.03
N HIS A 185 -2.99 8.90 20.77
CA HIS A 185 -1.58 8.76 20.40
C HIS A 185 -0.96 10.13 20.11
N ASN A 186 -0.01 10.56 20.96
CA ASN A 186 0.69 11.84 20.81
C ASN A 186 2.09 11.67 20.19
N GLU A 187 2.61 10.47 20.16
CA GLU A 187 3.94 10.13 19.62
C GLU A 187 3.98 10.06 18.09
N ILE A 188 2.84 9.78 17.47
CA ILE A 188 2.64 9.80 16.03
C ILE A 188 1.35 10.55 15.69
N GLN A 189 1.33 11.22 14.55
CA GLN A 189 0.10 11.84 14.07
C GLN A 189 -0.73 10.83 13.29
N VAL A 190 -1.88 10.41 13.81
CA VAL A 190 -2.84 9.56 13.08
C VAL A 190 -3.83 10.48 12.36
N ILE A 191 -3.92 10.37 11.03
CA ILE A 191 -4.81 11.19 10.20
C ILE A 191 -5.74 10.28 9.41
N ARG A 192 -7.01 10.21 9.80
CA ARG A 192 -8.02 9.52 9.01
C ARG A 192 -8.40 10.37 7.78
N PRO A 193 -8.10 9.91 6.55
CA PRO A 193 -8.46 10.66 5.35
C PRO A 193 -9.98 10.74 5.17
N GLN A 194 -10.48 11.81 4.59
CA GLN A 194 -11.87 11.94 4.20
C GLN A 194 -12.02 11.67 2.71
N LEU A 195 -12.92 10.78 2.36
CA LEU A 195 -13.16 10.44 0.96
C LEU A 195 -13.49 11.69 0.12
N GLY A 196 -12.80 11.84 -1.01
CA GLY A 196 -12.96 13.00 -1.92
C GLY A 196 -12.36 14.30 -1.40
N LYS A 197 -11.61 14.30 -0.29
CA LYS A 197 -10.89 15.47 0.22
C LYS A 197 -9.40 15.34 0.00
N THR A 198 -8.76 16.44 -0.40
CA THR A 198 -7.30 16.52 -0.45
C THR A 198 -6.73 16.61 0.96
N LEU A 199 -5.88 15.67 1.32
CA LEU A 199 -5.07 15.73 2.53
C LEU A 199 -3.72 16.36 2.19
N LYS A 200 -3.37 17.44 2.89
CA LYS A 200 -2.04 18.06 2.80
C LYS A 200 -1.25 17.72 4.04
N ILE A 201 -0.16 16.99 3.88
CA ILE A 201 0.80 16.68 4.92
C ILE A 201 2.05 17.49 4.63
N ILE A 202 2.47 18.32 5.58
CA ILE A 202 3.67 19.15 5.43
C ILE A 202 4.82 18.39 6.12
N PRO A 203 5.83 17.90 5.37
CA PRO A 203 7.01 17.33 5.99
C PRO A 203 7.74 18.41 6.82
N GLY A 204 7.90 18.21 8.12
CA GLY A 204 8.66 19.16 8.93
C GLY A 204 8.10 19.51 10.31
N TRP A 205 7.18 18.76 10.84
CA TRP A 205 6.82 18.83 12.27
C TRP A 205 7.77 17.92 13.06
N GLY A 206 8.82 18.51 13.57
CA GLY A 206 9.74 17.99 14.56
C GLY A 206 9.94 18.99 15.65
#